data_0aa1703230c453f905f2da71107b6699
#
_entry.id   0aa1703230c453f905f2da71107b6699
#
_cell.length_a   1.000
_cell.length_b   1.000
_cell.length_c   1.000
_cell.angle_alpha   90.00
_cell.angle_beta   90.00
_cell.angle_gamma   90.00
#
_symmetry.space_group_name_H-M   'P 1'
#
loop_
_entity.id
_entity.type
_entity.pdbx_description
1 polymer ?
#
loop_
_entity_poly.entity_id
_entity_poly.type
_entity_poly.pdbx_seq_one_letter_code
_entity_poly.pdbx_strand_id
1 'polypeptide(L)'
;MQVKICGISDPTILKFLTEHPYSPNFIGFIVNYPKSKRYVEINKLKDLLKIDKKNSSYVAVLVKPDTKILEDIKNLPFDYYQVYDCDPKEIKDIKKIYHKKIITAFTVQSLDDVRKYNLYSDVSDIFLFDSKGYEKSMSFEHELIKNIKFNKEVMLAGNIQVNDELEIIKTF
;
A
#
# COMPACT_ATOMS: atom_id res chain seq x y z
N MET A 1 -5.10 13.37 9.53
CA MET A 1 -5.23 11.98 9.06
C MET A 1 -4.88 11.93 7.59
N GLN A 2 -4.10 10.94 7.17
CA GLN A 2 -3.77 10.70 5.76
C GLN A 2 -4.66 9.58 5.20
N VAL A 3 -4.99 9.67 3.91
CA VAL A 3 -5.87 8.71 3.23
C VAL A 3 -5.14 8.07 2.06
N LYS A 4 -5.28 6.75 1.90
CA LYS A 4 -4.83 6.01 0.74
C LYS A 4 -6.02 5.34 0.05
N ILE A 5 -6.15 5.56 -1.26
CA ILE A 5 -7.13 4.85 -2.12
C ILE A 5 -6.35 3.88 -3.01
N CYS A 6 -6.71 2.59 -2.94
CA CYS A 6 -5.95 1.51 -3.55
C CYS A 6 -6.71 0.78 -4.65
N GLY A 7 -5.99 0.39 -5.70
CA GLY A 7 -6.52 -0.40 -6.81
C GLY A 7 -7.19 0.44 -7.89
N ILE A 8 -6.65 1.61 -8.16
CA ILE A 8 -7.12 2.48 -9.24
C ILE A 8 -6.68 1.89 -10.58
N SER A 9 -7.63 1.73 -11.49
CA SER A 9 -7.41 1.15 -12.83
C SER A 9 -8.16 1.89 -13.96
N ASP A 10 -8.85 2.98 -13.61
CA ASP A 10 -9.62 3.81 -14.53
C ASP A 10 -9.06 5.23 -14.58
N PRO A 11 -8.78 5.79 -15.78
CA PRO A 11 -8.17 7.12 -15.91
C PRO A 11 -9.12 8.25 -15.49
N THR A 12 -10.44 8.09 -15.64
CA THR A 12 -11.42 9.10 -15.22
C THR A 12 -11.45 9.20 -13.70
N ILE A 13 -11.45 8.04 -13.03
CA ILE A 13 -11.40 8.00 -11.56
C ILE A 13 -10.06 8.56 -11.07
N LEU A 14 -8.94 8.20 -11.71
CA LEU A 14 -7.63 8.71 -11.32
C LEU A 14 -7.57 10.24 -11.42
N LYS A 15 -8.03 10.80 -12.53
CA LYS A 15 -8.08 12.24 -12.75
C LYS A 15 -8.98 12.94 -11.72
N PHE A 16 -10.17 12.39 -11.44
CA PHE A 16 -11.04 12.90 -10.40
C PHE A 16 -10.34 12.95 -9.04
N LEU A 17 -9.64 11.87 -8.64
CA LEU A 17 -8.93 11.79 -7.35
C LEU A 17 -7.80 12.81 -7.25
N THR A 18 -7.01 12.99 -8.33
CA THR A 18 -5.86 13.91 -8.31
C THR A 18 -6.28 15.39 -8.38
N GLU A 19 -7.41 15.69 -9.00
CA GLU A 19 -7.94 17.06 -9.15
C GLU A 19 -8.89 17.47 -8.02
N HIS A 20 -9.33 16.53 -7.17
CA HIS A 20 -10.26 16.81 -6.10
C HIS A 20 -9.61 17.71 -5.01
N PRO A 21 -10.31 18.71 -4.46
CA PRO A 21 -9.79 19.57 -3.39
C PRO A 21 -9.29 18.79 -2.15
N TYR A 22 -9.89 17.63 -1.89
CA TYR A 22 -9.49 16.69 -0.83
C TYR A 22 -8.87 15.43 -1.44
N SER A 23 -7.88 15.61 -2.33
CA SER A 23 -7.18 14.49 -2.95
C SER A 23 -6.54 13.56 -1.89
N PRO A 24 -6.57 12.23 -2.11
CA PRO A 24 -5.92 11.30 -1.17
C PRO A 24 -4.40 11.52 -1.17
N ASN A 25 -3.76 11.30 -0.03
CA ASN A 25 -2.31 11.40 0.09
C ASN A 25 -1.59 10.32 -0.73
N PHE A 26 -2.21 9.14 -0.86
CA PHE A 26 -1.64 8.02 -1.58
C PHE A 26 -2.67 7.40 -2.55
N ILE A 27 -2.23 7.09 -3.76
CA ILE A 27 -3.02 6.39 -4.78
C ILE A 27 -2.28 5.11 -5.18
N GLY A 28 -2.89 3.95 -4.93
CA GLY A 28 -2.28 2.64 -5.16
C GLY A 28 -2.75 1.97 -6.46
N PHE A 29 -1.81 1.32 -7.16
CA PHE A 29 -2.04 0.54 -8.37
C PHE A 29 -1.55 -0.89 -8.13
N ILE A 30 -2.40 -1.91 -8.38
CA ILE A 30 -2.02 -3.31 -8.24
C ILE A 30 -1.31 -3.76 -9.51
N VAL A 31 0.00 -4.04 -9.41
CA VAL A 31 0.90 -4.14 -10.56
C VAL A 31 1.25 -5.59 -10.93
N ASN A 32 1.37 -6.49 -9.97
CA ASN A 32 1.81 -7.86 -10.23
C ASN A 32 0.91 -8.95 -9.62
N TYR A 33 -0.37 -8.65 -9.41
CA TYR A 33 -1.32 -9.63 -8.88
C TYR A 33 -2.55 -9.79 -9.81
N PRO A 34 -2.45 -10.56 -10.90
CA PRO A 34 -3.51 -10.71 -11.93
C PRO A 34 -4.83 -11.29 -11.40
N LYS A 35 -4.81 -11.99 -10.25
CA LYS A 35 -6.04 -12.50 -9.60
C LYS A 35 -6.94 -11.39 -9.05
N SER A 36 -6.40 -10.21 -8.84
CA SER A 36 -7.18 -9.06 -8.39
C SER A 36 -8.02 -8.49 -9.54
N LYS A 37 -9.28 -8.23 -9.29
CA LYS A 37 -10.16 -7.50 -10.22
C LYS A 37 -9.69 -6.06 -10.50
N ARG A 38 -8.78 -5.53 -9.66
CA ARG A 38 -8.20 -4.19 -9.76
C ARG A 38 -6.76 -4.20 -10.28
N TYR A 39 -6.30 -5.34 -10.81
CA TYR A 39 -5.00 -5.46 -11.46
C TYR A 39 -4.91 -4.57 -12.69
N VAL A 40 -3.75 -3.96 -12.90
CA VAL A 40 -3.48 -3.12 -14.06
C VAL A 40 -2.28 -3.67 -14.83
N GLU A 41 -2.50 -4.03 -16.09
CA GLU A 41 -1.41 -4.42 -16.97
C GLU A 41 -0.43 -3.28 -17.21
N ILE A 42 0.84 -3.64 -17.48
CA ILE A 42 1.95 -2.69 -17.53
C ILE A 42 1.75 -1.57 -18.58
N ASN A 43 1.19 -1.89 -19.75
CA ASN A 43 0.95 -0.88 -20.78
C ASN A 43 -0.13 0.12 -20.35
N LYS A 44 -1.24 -0.38 -19.82
CA LYS A 44 -2.30 0.47 -19.27
C LYS A 44 -1.80 1.29 -18.08
N LEU A 45 -0.95 0.70 -17.23
CA LEU A 45 -0.32 1.39 -16.11
C LEU A 45 0.53 2.58 -16.58
N LYS A 46 1.34 2.41 -17.61
CA LYS A 46 2.15 3.48 -18.21
C LYS A 46 1.28 4.65 -18.68
N ASP A 47 0.10 4.36 -19.25
CA ASP A 47 -0.83 5.41 -19.69
C ASP A 47 -1.50 6.13 -18.51
N LEU A 48 -1.93 5.39 -17.49
CA LEU A 48 -2.48 5.96 -16.26
C LEU A 48 -1.47 6.90 -15.57
N LEU A 49 -0.21 6.50 -15.50
CA LEU A 49 0.84 7.25 -14.82
C LEU A 49 1.31 8.50 -15.59
N LYS A 50 0.79 8.77 -16.78
CA LYS A 50 0.93 10.08 -17.47
C LYS A 50 0.06 11.17 -16.84
N ILE A 51 -0.99 10.78 -16.09
CA ILE A 51 -1.82 11.71 -15.35
C ILE A 51 -1.01 12.28 -14.18
N ASP A 52 -0.99 13.60 -14.08
CA ASP A 52 -0.26 14.30 -13.02
C ASP A 52 -0.86 13.96 -11.65
N LYS A 53 -0.01 13.45 -10.75
CA LYS A 53 -0.40 13.04 -9.40
C LYS A 53 -0.71 14.20 -8.46
N LYS A 54 -0.38 15.44 -8.87
CA LYS A 54 -0.58 16.65 -8.06
C LYS A 54 0.02 16.48 -6.64
N ASN A 55 -0.82 16.59 -5.62
CA ASN A 55 -0.43 16.46 -4.21
C ASN A 55 -0.42 15.01 -3.70
N SER A 56 -0.80 14.03 -4.54
CA SER A 56 -0.82 12.62 -4.16
C SER A 56 0.53 11.94 -4.41
N SER A 57 0.82 10.89 -3.67
CA SER A 57 1.93 9.96 -3.94
C SER A 57 1.42 8.72 -4.66
N TYR A 58 2.07 8.31 -5.74
CA TYR A 58 1.75 7.07 -6.44
C TYR A 58 2.45 5.88 -5.80
N VAL A 59 1.70 4.80 -5.59
CA VAL A 59 2.14 3.58 -4.90
C VAL A 59 1.98 2.37 -5.80
N ALA A 60 3.07 1.68 -6.14
CA ALA A 60 3.01 0.36 -6.76
C ALA A 60 2.72 -0.69 -5.68
N VAL A 61 1.61 -1.43 -5.82
CA VAL A 61 1.24 -2.51 -4.91
C VAL A 61 1.72 -3.83 -5.51
N LEU A 62 2.58 -4.51 -4.77
CA LEU A 62 3.37 -5.64 -5.22
C LEU A 62 3.24 -6.82 -4.24
N VAL A 63 2.97 -8.01 -4.76
CA VAL A 63 2.94 -9.25 -3.98
C VAL A 63 4.13 -10.10 -4.42
N LYS A 64 5.11 -10.28 -3.53
CA LYS A 64 6.34 -11.05 -3.80
C LYS A 64 6.90 -10.78 -5.21
N PRO A 65 7.28 -9.52 -5.52
CA PRO A 65 7.69 -9.13 -6.87
C PRO A 65 8.98 -9.82 -7.29
N ASP A 66 9.02 -10.29 -8.53
CA ASP A 66 10.25 -10.77 -9.14
C ASP A 66 11.07 -9.62 -9.74
N THR A 67 12.30 -9.91 -10.14
CA THR A 67 13.18 -8.91 -10.76
C THR A 67 12.58 -8.33 -12.03
N LYS A 68 11.84 -9.13 -12.81
CA LYS A 68 11.25 -8.69 -14.07
C LYS A 68 10.26 -7.55 -13.85
N ILE A 69 9.30 -7.73 -12.94
CA ILE A 69 8.31 -6.68 -12.68
C ILE A 69 8.96 -5.43 -12.09
N LEU A 70 9.97 -5.57 -11.22
CA LEU A 70 10.69 -4.45 -10.65
C LEU A 70 11.44 -3.65 -11.73
N GLU A 71 12.08 -4.32 -12.69
CA GLU A 71 12.73 -3.68 -13.84
C GLU A 71 11.71 -2.97 -14.75
N ASP A 72 10.55 -3.59 -15.00
CA ASP A 72 9.49 -3.02 -15.84
C ASP A 72 8.93 -1.71 -15.28
N ILE A 73 8.94 -1.54 -13.94
CA ILE A 73 8.34 -0.37 -13.27
C ILE A 73 9.36 0.63 -12.70
N LYS A 74 10.66 0.33 -12.70
CA LYS A 74 11.68 1.14 -12.00
C LYS A 74 11.69 2.62 -12.43
N ASN A 75 11.44 2.89 -13.70
CA ASN A 75 11.43 4.24 -14.27
C ASN A 75 10.05 4.91 -14.26
N LEU A 76 9.01 4.23 -13.76
CA LEU A 76 7.69 4.80 -13.62
C LEU A 76 7.64 5.74 -12.41
N PRO A 77 6.78 6.77 -12.40
CA PRO A 77 6.76 7.84 -11.40
C PRO A 77 6.12 7.41 -10.07
N PHE A 78 6.47 6.22 -9.59
CA PHE A 78 6.10 5.75 -8.26
C PHE A 78 6.98 6.40 -7.19
N ASP A 79 6.36 6.83 -6.09
CA ASP A 79 7.05 7.33 -4.91
C ASP A 79 7.32 6.19 -3.92
N TYR A 80 6.40 5.22 -3.86
CA TYR A 80 6.43 4.10 -2.94
C TYR A 80 6.24 2.77 -3.65
N TYR A 81 6.92 1.75 -3.14
CA TYR A 81 6.56 0.35 -3.38
C TYR A 81 5.92 -0.21 -2.11
N GLN A 82 4.66 -0.62 -2.21
CA GLN A 82 3.96 -1.36 -1.15
C GLN A 82 4.14 -2.84 -1.42
N VAL A 83 4.84 -3.54 -0.53
CA VAL A 83 5.23 -4.92 -0.72
C VAL A 83 4.53 -5.85 0.27
N TYR A 84 3.99 -6.95 -0.25
CA TYR A 84 3.46 -8.09 0.51
C TYR A 84 4.38 -9.29 0.33
N ASP A 85 4.40 -10.19 1.32
CA ASP A 85 5.06 -11.51 1.27
C ASP A 85 6.56 -11.46 0.91
N CYS A 86 7.25 -10.38 1.27
CA CYS A 86 8.70 -10.24 1.15
C CYS A 86 9.36 -10.30 2.52
N ASP A 87 10.53 -10.93 2.62
CA ASP A 87 11.32 -10.89 3.83
C ASP A 87 12.12 -9.57 3.96
N PRO A 88 12.68 -9.25 5.15
CA PRO A 88 13.42 -8.01 5.35
C PRO A 88 14.64 -7.85 4.43
N LYS A 89 15.29 -8.94 4.03
CA LYS A 89 16.45 -8.90 3.14
C LYS A 89 16.03 -8.55 1.72
N GLU A 90 14.96 -9.18 1.21
CA GLU A 90 14.37 -8.86 -0.09
C GLU A 90 13.97 -7.38 -0.16
N ILE A 91 13.32 -6.86 0.89
CA ILE A 91 12.93 -5.45 0.98
C ILE A 91 14.15 -4.52 0.98
N LYS A 92 15.20 -4.87 1.73
CA LYS A 92 16.44 -4.11 1.77
C LYS A 92 17.09 -4.02 0.39
N ASP A 93 17.10 -5.13 -0.35
CA ASP A 93 17.67 -5.20 -1.69
C ASP A 93 16.83 -4.36 -2.68
N ILE A 94 15.49 -4.48 -2.64
CA ILE A 94 14.57 -3.64 -3.44
C ILE A 94 14.81 -2.16 -3.17
N LYS A 95 14.85 -1.75 -1.91
CA LYS A 95 15.06 -0.35 -1.50
C LYS A 95 16.41 0.18 -2.00
N LYS A 96 17.47 -0.61 -1.88
CA LYS A 96 18.82 -0.25 -2.31
C LYS A 96 18.95 -0.11 -3.82
N ILE A 97 18.34 -1.04 -4.59
CA ILE A 97 18.47 -1.09 -6.05
C ILE A 97 17.58 -0.05 -6.73
N TYR A 98 16.33 0.08 -6.28
CA TYR A 98 15.33 0.90 -6.97
C TYR A 98 15.12 2.28 -6.35
N HIS A 99 15.73 2.57 -5.20
CA HIS A 99 15.68 3.86 -4.50
C HIS A 99 14.25 4.36 -4.25
N LYS A 100 13.31 3.44 -3.97
CA LYS A 100 11.92 3.77 -3.65
C LYS A 100 11.69 3.71 -2.14
N LYS A 101 10.76 4.52 -1.64
CA LYS A 101 10.24 4.37 -0.28
C LYS A 101 9.40 3.10 -0.19
N ILE A 102 9.45 2.42 0.95
CA ILE A 102 8.80 1.12 1.14
C ILE A 102 7.65 1.22 2.14
N ILE A 103 6.49 0.76 1.71
CA ILE A 103 5.37 0.43 2.57
C ILE A 103 5.36 -1.09 2.74
N THR A 104 5.70 -1.59 3.92
CA THR A 104 5.62 -3.03 4.18
C THR A 104 4.21 -3.37 4.65
N ALA A 105 3.54 -4.24 3.91
CA ALA A 105 2.18 -4.67 4.20
C ALA A 105 2.17 -6.01 4.94
N PHE A 106 1.52 -6.03 6.10
CA PHE A 106 1.32 -7.20 6.94
C PHE A 106 -0.12 -7.65 6.85
N THR A 107 -0.32 -8.92 6.52
CA THR A 107 -1.64 -9.55 6.59
C THR A 107 -1.89 -10.01 8.01
N VAL A 108 -2.86 -9.41 8.70
CA VAL A 108 -3.08 -9.60 10.14
C VAL A 108 -4.29 -10.48 10.41
N GLN A 109 -4.08 -11.49 11.27
CA GLN A 109 -5.12 -12.31 11.88
C GLN A 109 -4.96 -12.39 13.40
N SER A 110 -3.74 -12.14 13.88
CA SER A 110 -3.36 -12.32 15.29
C SER A 110 -2.37 -11.23 15.71
N LEU A 111 -2.18 -11.10 17.01
CA LEU A 111 -1.17 -10.21 17.59
C LEU A 111 0.27 -10.59 17.14
N ASP A 112 0.53 -11.86 16.91
CA ASP A 112 1.84 -12.32 16.46
C ASP A 112 2.13 -11.87 15.01
N ASP A 113 1.10 -11.75 14.16
CA ASP A 113 1.27 -11.17 12.84
C ASP A 113 1.62 -9.68 12.93
N VAL A 114 1.00 -8.95 13.85
CA VAL A 114 1.33 -7.55 14.11
C VAL A 114 2.78 -7.42 14.55
N ARG A 115 3.23 -8.21 15.53
CA ARG A 115 4.60 -8.14 16.10
C ARG A 115 5.71 -8.35 15.08
N LYS A 116 5.43 -8.96 13.94
CA LYS A 116 6.39 -9.12 12.83
C LYS A 116 6.99 -7.81 12.36
N TYR A 117 6.31 -6.66 12.55
CA TYR A 117 6.82 -5.35 12.15
C TYR A 117 8.22 -5.07 12.71
N ASN A 118 8.57 -5.60 13.88
CA ASN A 118 9.89 -5.39 14.50
C ASN A 118 11.05 -5.83 13.59
N LEU A 119 10.85 -6.91 12.82
CA LEU A 119 11.86 -7.44 11.90
C LEU A 119 12.08 -6.51 10.68
N TYR A 120 11.13 -5.62 10.40
CA TYR A 120 11.10 -4.77 9.22
C TYR A 120 11.42 -3.30 9.51
N SER A 121 11.68 -2.95 10.78
CA SER A 121 11.86 -1.55 11.22
C SER A 121 12.98 -0.82 10.47
N ASP A 122 14.06 -1.50 10.12
CA ASP A 122 15.22 -0.87 9.46
C ASP A 122 15.04 -0.75 7.93
N VAL A 123 14.10 -1.48 7.35
CA VAL A 123 13.93 -1.55 5.89
C VAL A 123 12.66 -0.86 5.40
N SER A 124 11.68 -0.65 6.27
CA SER A 124 10.39 -0.02 5.96
C SER A 124 10.40 1.49 6.23
N ASP A 125 9.65 2.23 5.46
CA ASP A 125 9.35 3.65 5.73
C ASP A 125 7.98 3.79 6.39
N ILE A 126 7.01 2.94 6.00
CA ILE A 126 5.64 2.89 6.54
C ILE A 126 5.26 1.43 6.76
N PHE A 127 4.53 1.14 7.85
CA PHE A 127 3.88 -0.14 8.07
C PHE A 127 2.41 -0.07 7.65
N LEU A 128 1.92 -1.05 6.93
CA LEU A 128 0.51 -1.19 6.61
C LEU A 128 -0.01 -2.50 7.18
N PHE A 129 -1.02 -2.43 8.04
CA PHE A 129 -1.71 -3.59 8.57
C PHE A 129 -3.02 -3.78 7.81
N ASP A 130 -3.17 -4.92 7.16
CA ASP A 130 -4.32 -5.27 6.32
C ASP A 130 -4.97 -6.55 6.82
N SER A 131 -6.29 -6.63 6.71
CA SER A 131 -7.02 -7.85 7.07
C SER A 131 -6.75 -8.97 6.06
N LYS A 132 -6.80 -10.22 6.51
CA LYS A 132 -6.62 -11.37 5.63
C LYS A 132 -7.84 -11.59 4.75
N GLY A 133 -7.63 -11.67 3.45
CA GLY A 133 -8.63 -12.07 2.48
C GLY A 133 -8.82 -11.07 1.35
N TYR A 134 -8.37 -11.45 0.16
CA TYR A 134 -8.52 -10.64 -1.05
C TYR A 134 -9.97 -10.54 -1.54
N GLU A 135 -10.90 -11.38 -1.06
CA GLU A 135 -12.28 -11.47 -1.58
C GLU A 135 -13.38 -11.24 -0.53
N LYS A 136 -13.10 -11.49 0.76
CA LYS A 136 -13.97 -11.15 1.88
C LYS A 136 -13.09 -10.80 3.06
N SER A 137 -12.73 -9.55 3.17
CA SER A 137 -12.01 -9.07 4.32
C SER A 137 -12.87 -9.23 5.57
N MET A 138 -12.53 -10.19 6.41
CA MET A 138 -12.89 -10.07 7.80
C MET A 138 -12.07 -8.92 8.35
N SER A 139 -12.73 -7.90 8.92
CA SER A 139 -12.03 -6.84 9.65
C SER A 139 -11.12 -7.51 10.69
N PHE A 140 -9.83 -7.19 10.70
CA PHE A 140 -9.07 -7.54 11.89
C PHE A 140 -9.46 -6.58 13.00
N GLU A 141 -9.42 -7.06 14.25
CA GLU A 141 -9.72 -6.20 15.38
C GLU A 141 -8.59 -5.16 15.50
N HIS A 142 -8.87 -3.91 15.15
CA HIS A 142 -7.93 -2.79 15.25
C HIS A 142 -7.37 -2.64 16.69
N GLU A 143 -8.10 -3.15 17.70
CA GLU A 143 -7.64 -3.23 19.09
C GLU A 143 -6.30 -3.96 19.25
N LEU A 144 -5.95 -4.88 18.33
CA LEU A 144 -4.67 -5.60 18.36
C LEU A 144 -3.45 -4.68 18.24
N ILE A 145 -3.61 -3.50 17.66
CA ILE A 145 -2.51 -2.56 17.45
C ILE A 145 -2.57 -1.33 18.35
N LYS A 146 -3.69 -1.08 19.04
CA LYS A 146 -3.97 0.14 19.81
C LYS A 146 -2.93 0.47 20.88
N ASN A 147 -2.31 -0.52 21.49
CA ASN A 147 -1.35 -0.31 22.57
C ASN A 147 0.12 -0.48 22.13
N ILE A 148 0.36 -0.59 20.84
CA ILE A 148 1.71 -0.78 20.30
C ILE A 148 2.28 0.57 19.88
N LYS A 149 3.45 0.92 20.45
CA LYS A 149 4.19 2.10 20.01
C LYS A 149 5.07 1.75 18.81
N PHE A 150 4.66 2.19 17.64
CA PHE A 150 5.43 2.02 16.42
C PHE A 150 6.50 3.11 16.29
N ASN A 151 7.64 2.76 15.71
CA ASN A 151 8.72 3.71 15.40
C ASN A 151 8.64 4.25 13.95
N LYS A 152 7.58 3.91 13.23
CA LYS A 152 7.28 4.33 11.86
C LYS A 152 5.82 4.76 11.76
N GLU A 153 5.50 5.47 10.68
CA GLU A 153 4.11 5.72 10.32
C GLU A 153 3.36 4.40 10.07
N VAL A 154 2.10 4.40 10.46
CA VAL A 154 1.22 3.22 10.35
C VAL A 154 0.02 3.55 9.48
N MET A 155 -0.32 2.64 8.59
CA MET A 155 -1.55 2.63 7.81
C MET A 155 -2.41 1.45 8.22
N LEU A 156 -3.71 1.66 8.30
CA LEU A 156 -4.71 0.61 8.48
C LEU A 156 -5.43 0.37 7.16
N ALA A 157 -5.66 -0.89 6.85
CA ALA A 157 -6.44 -1.31 5.69
C ALA A 157 -7.32 -2.52 6.07
N GLY A 158 -8.21 -2.86 5.14
CA GLY A 158 -9.14 -3.99 5.31
C GLY A 158 -10.49 -3.56 5.82
N ASN A 159 -11.50 -3.73 4.97
CA ASN A 159 -12.92 -3.55 5.26
C ASN A 159 -13.32 -2.22 5.95
N ILE A 160 -12.60 -1.13 5.68
CA ILE A 160 -13.00 0.20 6.15
C ILE A 160 -14.23 0.64 5.36
N GLN A 161 -15.34 0.89 6.06
CA GLN A 161 -16.62 1.27 5.48
C GLN A 161 -16.88 2.78 5.63
N VAL A 162 -17.76 3.31 4.79
CA VAL A 162 -18.13 4.73 4.81
C VAL A 162 -18.77 5.13 6.15
N ASN A 163 -19.44 4.19 6.82
CA ASN A 163 -20.16 4.42 8.07
C ASN A 163 -19.36 4.01 9.32
N ASP A 164 -18.08 3.63 9.15
CA ASP A 164 -17.24 3.33 10.30
C ASP A 164 -16.97 4.59 11.12
N GLU A 165 -16.99 4.47 12.43
CA GLU A 165 -16.65 5.57 13.32
C GLU A 165 -15.15 5.89 13.19
N LEU A 166 -14.83 6.98 12.52
CA LEU A 166 -13.44 7.42 12.28
C LEU A 166 -12.68 7.70 13.60
N GLU A 167 -13.37 7.87 14.70
CA GLU A 167 -12.76 8.06 16.03
C GLU A 167 -11.90 6.85 16.43
N ILE A 168 -12.31 5.63 16.05
CA ILE A 168 -11.52 4.42 16.29
C ILE A 168 -10.21 4.45 15.49
N ILE A 169 -10.25 5.02 14.28
CA ILE A 169 -9.08 5.11 13.40
C ILE A 169 -8.14 6.26 13.82
N LYS A 170 -8.65 7.30 14.45
CA LYS A 170 -7.85 8.46 14.92
C LYS A 170 -7.01 8.18 16.17
N THR A 171 -7.23 7.07 16.83
CA THR A 171 -6.48 6.68 18.04
C THR A 171 -5.16 5.96 17.74
N PHE A 172 -4.76 5.87 16.49
CA PHE A 172 -3.52 5.24 16.02
C PHE A 172 -2.52 6.22 15.45
#